data_e2c14388b2cd79da8278a5335d9fbbab
#
_entry.id   e2c14388b2cd79da8278a5335d9fbbab
#
_cell.length_a   1.000
_cell.length_b   1.000
_cell.length_c   1.000
_cell.angle_alpha   90.00
_cell.angle_beta   90.00
_cell.angle_gamma   90.00
#
_symmetry.space_group_name_H-M   'P 1'
#
loop_
_entity.id
_entity.type
_entity.pdbx_description
1 polymer ?
#
loop_
_entity_poly.entity_id
_entity_poly.type
_entity_poly.pdbx_seq_one_letter_code
_entity_poly.pdbx_strand_id
1 'polypeptide(L)'
;MPQNNALTYSGKTTLISGAAGGIGFALAKEFGELGMNVVIADIDEAALTSAKEQLESMNINVLACKLDVTDFSQWQACVEQTIATFGKLHMLVNNAGVGGVPGKIEQADHDIWRWVIDVNLMGVVYGAQAAIPEIKRHGEGGWILNVASMAGMMGVPYASSYSATKAAVVSMTESWAVELKSHNIQVSALCPAFVKTRIHESMRNKQDKYKSNTESKEIAPADKDRYKKNFGQAAALVESGIAPELLAKRVIEALNSGQMYIFTHPNYKEVAGYRAAMIDKAFDDAQQSELVKHLIDDEIVSL
;
A
#
# COMPACT_ATOMS: atom_id res chain seq x y z
N MET A 1 28.67 1.16 16.54
CA MET A 1 27.84 2.02 15.67
C MET A 1 27.79 1.33 14.32
N PRO A 2 26.64 0.91 13.78
CA PRO A 2 26.59 0.35 12.44
C PRO A 2 26.99 1.47 11.47
N GLN A 3 27.91 1.16 10.57
CA GLN A 3 28.29 2.05 9.48
C GLN A 3 27.03 2.32 8.65
N ASN A 4 26.64 3.58 8.60
CA ASN A 4 25.57 4.09 7.79
C ASN A 4 26.00 3.97 6.31
N ASN A 5 25.84 2.78 5.71
CA ASN A 5 25.77 2.67 4.25
C ASN A 5 24.40 3.24 3.85
N ALA A 6 24.29 4.57 3.89
CA ALA A 6 23.16 5.26 3.31
C ALA A 6 23.06 4.82 1.84
N LEU A 7 22.08 3.99 1.55
CA LEU A 7 21.78 3.61 0.18
C LEU A 7 21.48 4.91 -0.58
N THR A 8 22.34 5.28 -1.50
CA THR A 8 22.15 6.47 -2.32
C THR A 8 21.08 6.19 -3.35
N TYR A 9 20.11 7.06 -3.49
CA TYR A 9 19.01 6.95 -4.48
C TYR A 9 19.49 7.31 -5.89
N SER A 10 20.46 8.20 -6.00
CA SER A 10 20.96 8.71 -7.29
C SER A 10 21.40 7.60 -8.24
N GLY A 11 20.91 7.62 -9.48
CA GLY A 11 21.18 6.64 -10.52
C GLY A 11 20.43 5.32 -10.39
N LYS A 12 19.66 5.12 -9.30
CA LYS A 12 18.82 3.93 -9.11
C LYS A 12 17.45 4.10 -9.76
N THR A 13 16.71 3.00 -9.92
CA THR A 13 15.41 2.99 -10.59
C THR A 13 14.33 2.53 -9.64
N THR A 14 13.21 3.28 -9.57
CA THR A 14 12.00 2.92 -8.82
C THR A 14 10.83 2.66 -9.77
N LEU A 15 9.99 1.67 -9.45
CA LEU A 15 8.71 1.39 -10.10
C LEU A 15 7.59 1.62 -9.07
N ILE A 16 6.66 2.50 -9.39
CA ILE A 16 5.58 2.94 -8.49
C ILE A 16 4.22 2.69 -9.15
N SER A 17 3.41 1.83 -8.56
CA SER A 17 2.03 1.58 -9.02
C SER A 17 1.05 2.61 -8.46
N GLY A 18 -0.01 2.95 -9.23
CA GLY A 18 -0.97 3.98 -8.84
C GLY A 18 -0.33 5.37 -8.77
N ALA A 19 0.60 5.67 -9.69
CA ALA A 19 1.45 6.84 -9.63
C ALA A 19 0.98 8.03 -10.50
N ALA A 20 -0.19 7.93 -11.13
CA ALA A 20 -0.77 9.04 -11.88
C ALA A 20 -1.32 10.19 -10.98
N GLY A 21 -1.26 10.04 -9.65
CA GLY A 21 -1.70 11.06 -8.72
C GLY A 21 -1.48 10.69 -7.25
N GLY A 22 -1.88 11.57 -6.35
CA GLY A 22 -1.88 11.36 -4.91
C GLY A 22 -0.52 10.96 -4.33
N ILE A 23 -0.49 9.96 -3.46
CA ILE A 23 0.72 9.48 -2.78
C ILE A 23 1.76 8.98 -3.80
N GLY A 24 1.33 8.20 -4.80
CA GLY A 24 2.25 7.62 -5.79
C GLY A 24 2.96 8.69 -6.60
N PHE A 25 2.26 9.72 -7.05
CA PHE A 25 2.86 10.85 -7.78
C PHE A 25 3.83 11.66 -6.89
N ALA A 26 3.45 11.94 -5.64
CA ALA A 26 4.32 12.64 -4.70
C ALA A 26 5.61 11.86 -4.41
N LEU A 27 5.52 10.53 -4.25
CA LEU A 27 6.69 9.67 -4.13
C LEU A 27 7.55 9.67 -5.41
N ALA A 28 6.92 9.61 -6.59
CA ALA A 28 7.61 9.67 -7.88
C ALA A 28 8.43 10.96 -8.01
N LYS A 29 7.84 12.09 -7.62
CA LYS A 29 8.52 13.38 -7.60
C LYS A 29 9.70 13.39 -6.64
N GLU A 30 9.50 13.04 -5.38
CA GLU A 30 10.56 13.08 -4.35
C GLU A 30 11.73 12.12 -4.71
N PHE A 31 11.46 10.89 -5.18
CA PHE A 31 12.52 9.98 -5.63
C PHE A 31 13.24 10.51 -6.88
N GLY A 32 12.51 11.13 -7.82
CA GLY A 32 13.09 11.76 -8.99
C GLY A 32 14.01 12.94 -8.64
N GLU A 33 13.60 13.79 -7.70
CA GLU A 33 14.43 14.90 -7.19
C GLU A 33 15.68 14.41 -6.45
N LEU A 34 15.67 13.19 -5.92
CA LEU A 34 16.84 12.50 -5.35
C LEU A 34 17.73 11.83 -6.42
N GLY A 35 17.42 11.99 -7.71
CA GLY A 35 18.19 11.49 -8.84
C GLY A 35 17.88 10.04 -9.22
N MET A 36 16.74 9.47 -8.81
CA MET A 36 16.28 8.17 -9.32
C MET A 36 15.69 8.30 -10.71
N ASN A 37 15.83 7.26 -11.52
CA ASN A 37 14.95 7.02 -12.67
C ASN A 37 13.60 6.54 -12.14
N VAL A 38 12.50 7.08 -12.63
CA VAL A 38 11.18 6.83 -12.10
C VAL A 38 10.29 6.16 -13.13
N VAL A 39 9.74 5.00 -12.79
CA VAL A 39 8.68 4.36 -13.57
C VAL A 39 7.36 4.59 -12.85
N ILE A 40 6.48 5.34 -13.50
CA ILE A 40 5.12 5.56 -13.03
C ILE A 40 4.17 4.60 -13.74
N ALA A 41 3.39 3.85 -12.98
CA ALA A 41 2.44 2.89 -13.54
C ALA A 41 1.03 3.13 -12.99
N ASP A 42 0.04 3.18 -13.87
CA ASP A 42 -1.36 3.41 -13.49
C ASP A 42 -2.32 2.82 -14.55
N ILE A 43 -3.56 2.58 -14.12
CA ILE A 43 -4.63 2.13 -15.03
C ILE A 43 -5.26 3.29 -15.80
N ASP A 44 -5.22 4.51 -15.28
CA ASP A 44 -5.75 5.74 -15.88
C ASP A 44 -4.72 6.36 -16.82
N GLU A 45 -4.80 6.03 -18.11
CA GLU A 45 -3.84 6.47 -19.14
C GLU A 45 -3.79 7.99 -19.30
N ALA A 46 -4.93 8.67 -19.19
CA ALA A 46 -4.96 10.14 -19.35
C ALA A 46 -4.25 10.83 -18.20
N ALA A 47 -4.53 10.39 -16.96
CA ALA A 47 -3.85 10.89 -15.77
C ALA A 47 -2.36 10.52 -15.79
N LEU A 48 -2.00 9.33 -16.28
CA LEU A 48 -0.62 8.86 -16.39
C LEU A 48 0.20 9.72 -17.37
N THR A 49 -0.39 10.08 -18.52
CA THR A 49 0.24 10.98 -19.50
C THR A 49 0.53 12.35 -18.89
N SER A 50 -0.46 12.94 -18.22
CA SER A 50 -0.28 14.23 -17.54
C SER A 50 0.76 14.18 -16.42
N ALA A 51 0.80 13.09 -15.65
CA ALA A 51 1.80 12.89 -14.60
C ALA A 51 3.22 12.79 -15.18
N LYS A 52 3.38 12.08 -16.30
CA LYS A 52 4.65 11.98 -17.02
C LYS A 52 5.14 13.36 -17.45
N GLU A 53 4.31 14.14 -18.14
CA GLU A 53 4.67 15.48 -18.61
C GLU A 53 5.09 16.40 -17.45
N GLN A 54 4.41 16.32 -16.30
CA GLN A 54 4.77 17.08 -15.12
C GLN A 54 6.16 16.69 -14.59
N LEU A 55 6.46 15.40 -14.47
CA LEU A 55 7.76 14.92 -13.98
C LEU A 55 8.89 15.26 -14.97
N GLU A 56 8.65 15.12 -16.27
CA GLU A 56 9.62 15.52 -17.33
C GLU A 56 9.93 17.02 -17.26
N SER A 57 8.93 17.87 -16.99
CA SER A 57 9.14 19.32 -16.82
C SER A 57 10.04 19.68 -15.62
N MET A 58 10.18 18.77 -14.67
CA MET A 58 11.10 18.87 -13.51
C MET A 58 12.47 18.25 -13.79
N ASN A 59 12.77 17.87 -15.03
CA ASN A 59 13.99 17.17 -15.45
C ASN A 59 14.19 15.80 -14.77
N ILE A 60 13.10 15.11 -14.45
CA ILE A 60 13.12 13.75 -13.92
C ILE A 60 13.09 12.76 -15.08
N ASN A 61 13.97 11.77 -15.06
CA ASN A 61 13.95 10.67 -16.02
C ASN A 61 12.74 9.77 -15.71
N VAL A 62 11.71 9.78 -16.55
CA VAL A 62 10.46 9.07 -16.30
C VAL A 62 10.07 8.14 -17.44
N LEU A 63 9.62 6.93 -17.07
CA LEU A 63 8.93 5.99 -17.95
C LEU A 63 7.49 5.86 -17.43
N ALA A 64 6.50 5.92 -18.32
CA ALA A 64 5.11 5.70 -18.00
C ALA A 64 4.64 4.35 -18.56
N CYS A 65 4.06 3.51 -17.71
CA CYS A 65 3.53 2.20 -18.07
C CYS A 65 2.05 2.12 -17.72
N LYS A 66 1.19 1.77 -18.69
CA LYS A 66 -0.19 1.39 -18.38
C LYS A 66 -0.17 0.08 -17.60
N LEU A 67 -0.86 0.05 -16.44
CA LEU A 67 -0.86 -1.09 -15.55
C LEU A 67 -2.20 -1.26 -14.83
N ASP A 68 -2.92 -2.33 -15.13
CA ASP A 68 -3.93 -2.89 -14.23
C ASP A 68 -3.20 -3.83 -13.25
N VAL A 69 -3.08 -3.43 -11.98
CA VAL A 69 -2.37 -4.22 -10.96
C VAL A 69 -3.00 -5.58 -10.69
N THR A 70 -4.23 -5.83 -11.14
CA THR A 70 -4.93 -7.10 -11.03
C THR A 70 -4.59 -8.09 -12.15
N ASP A 71 -3.67 -7.70 -13.06
CA ASP A 71 -3.19 -8.50 -14.19
C ASP A 71 -1.68 -8.73 -14.06
N PHE A 72 -1.29 -9.96 -13.73
CA PHE A 72 0.12 -10.30 -13.55
C PHE A 72 0.96 -10.12 -14.82
N SER A 73 0.38 -10.38 -16.00
CA SER A 73 1.10 -10.23 -17.28
C SER A 73 1.47 -8.76 -17.55
N GLN A 74 0.63 -7.81 -17.14
CA GLN A 74 0.95 -6.39 -17.26
C GLN A 74 2.07 -5.98 -16.29
N TRP A 75 2.14 -6.56 -15.08
CA TRP A 75 3.27 -6.37 -14.20
C TRP A 75 4.57 -6.87 -14.82
N GLN A 76 4.58 -8.06 -15.42
CA GLN A 76 5.75 -8.60 -16.10
C GLN A 76 6.21 -7.67 -17.23
N ALA A 77 5.30 -7.24 -18.09
CA ALA A 77 5.60 -6.32 -19.20
C ALA A 77 6.14 -4.96 -18.69
N CYS A 78 5.58 -4.42 -17.59
CA CYS A 78 6.04 -3.17 -16.99
C CYS A 78 7.46 -3.30 -16.43
N VAL A 79 7.78 -4.40 -15.77
CA VAL A 79 9.14 -4.68 -15.26
C VAL A 79 10.12 -4.89 -16.43
N GLU A 80 9.75 -5.63 -17.46
CA GLU A 80 10.57 -5.79 -18.67
C GLU A 80 10.89 -4.46 -19.34
N GLN A 81 9.91 -3.58 -19.51
CA GLN A 81 10.10 -2.22 -20.05
C GLN A 81 11.02 -1.40 -19.14
N THR A 82 10.89 -1.53 -17.81
CA THR A 82 11.77 -0.87 -16.85
C THR A 82 13.22 -1.27 -17.05
N ILE A 83 13.48 -2.57 -17.15
CA ILE A 83 14.84 -3.11 -17.38
C ILE A 83 15.38 -2.71 -18.74
N ALA A 84 14.56 -2.77 -19.80
CA ALA A 84 14.97 -2.36 -21.15
C ALA A 84 15.35 -0.88 -21.21
N THR A 85 14.68 -0.01 -20.44
CA THR A 85 14.90 1.44 -20.44
C THR A 85 16.04 1.86 -19.54
N PHE A 86 16.10 1.33 -18.30
CA PHE A 86 17.01 1.82 -17.26
C PHE A 86 18.04 0.79 -16.80
N GLY A 87 18.01 -0.42 -17.35
CA GLY A 87 18.98 -1.49 -17.11
C GLY A 87 18.76 -2.27 -15.81
N LYS A 88 18.29 -1.63 -14.74
CA LYS A 88 18.09 -2.25 -13.41
C LYS A 88 16.84 -1.70 -12.73
N LEU A 89 16.24 -2.50 -11.87
CA LEU A 89 15.19 -2.10 -10.95
C LEU A 89 15.70 -2.23 -9.51
N HIS A 90 15.63 -1.17 -8.71
CA HIS A 90 16.15 -1.14 -7.34
C HIS A 90 15.06 -0.97 -6.28
N MET A 91 13.93 -0.36 -6.65
CA MET A 91 12.84 -0.12 -5.71
C MET A 91 11.49 -0.44 -6.34
N LEU A 92 10.67 -1.18 -5.61
CA LEU A 92 9.24 -1.36 -5.89
C LEU A 92 8.43 -0.58 -4.86
N VAL A 93 7.48 0.22 -5.33
CA VAL A 93 6.45 0.87 -4.50
C VAL A 93 5.08 0.34 -4.90
N ASN A 94 4.55 -0.57 -4.11
CA ASN A 94 3.19 -1.07 -4.23
C ASN A 94 2.23 -0.04 -3.60
N ASN A 95 1.79 0.94 -4.41
CA ASN A 95 0.96 2.05 -3.94
C ASN A 95 -0.47 2.00 -4.47
N ALA A 96 -0.73 1.40 -5.63
CA ALA A 96 -2.08 1.29 -6.15
C ALA A 96 -3.06 0.72 -5.12
N GLY A 97 -4.22 1.36 -4.99
CA GLY A 97 -5.22 0.92 -4.02
C GLY A 97 -6.56 1.63 -4.18
N VAL A 98 -7.60 0.98 -3.72
CA VAL A 98 -8.99 1.43 -3.80
C VAL A 98 -9.67 1.34 -2.43
N GLY A 99 -10.55 2.28 -2.14
CA GLY A 99 -11.25 2.34 -0.84
C GLY A 99 -12.40 1.33 -0.69
N GLY A 100 -12.91 0.82 -1.83
CA GLY A 100 -14.15 0.05 -1.83
C GLY A 100 -15.37 0.91 -1.53
N VAL A 101 -16.42 0.26 -1.08
CA VAL A 101 -17.71 0.87 -0.73
C VAL A 101 -17.97 0.62 0.76
N PRO A 102 -18.07 1.66 1.58
CA PRO A 102 -18.37 1.50 3.00
C PRO A 102 -19.77 0.94 3.23
N GLY A 103 -19.91 -0.05 4.11
CA GLY A 103 -21.21 -0.64 4.42
C GLY A 103 -21.14 -1.69 5.52
N LYS A 104 -22.31 -2.14 5.99
CA LYS A 104 -22.41 -3.24 6.93
C LYS A 104 -22.00 -4.55 6.26
N ILE A 105 -21.37 -5.45 7.01
CA ILE A 105 -20.87 -6.71 6.46
C ILE A 105 -21.98 -7.60 5.89
N GLU A 106 -23.15 -7.63 6.52
CA GLU A 106 -24.30 -8.42 6.06
C GLU A 106 -24.94 -7.89 4.76
N GLN A 107 -24.57 -6.70 4.33
CA GLN A 107 -25.04 -6.04 3.10
C GLN A 107 -23.91 -5.88 2.06
N ALA A 108 -22.73 -6.43 2.34
CA ALA A 108 -21.58 -6.24 1.50
C ALA A 108 -21.76 -6.88 0.11
N ASP A 109 -21.37 -6.14 -0.91
CA ASP A 109 -21.35 -6.62 -2.29
C ASP A 109 -20.09 -7.46 -2.52
N HIS A 110 -20.27 -8.71 -2.99
CA HIS A 110 -19.17 -9.64 -3.21
C HIS A 110 -18.23 -9.19 -4.34
N ASP A 111 -18.72 -8.53 -5.37
CA ASP A 111 -17.90 -8.06 -6.48
C ASP A 111 -17.05 -6.86 -6.06
N ILE A 112 -17.58 -5.99 -5.19
CA ILE A 112 -16.80 -4.92 -4.56
C ILE A 112 -15.70 -5.51 -3.65
N TRP A 113 -16.03 -6.52 -2.84
CA TRP A 113 -15.04 -7.21 -2.02
C TRP A 113 -13.93 -7.83 -2.85
N ARG A 114 -14.28 -8.54 -3.93
CA ARG A 114 -13.32 -9.16 -4.84
C ARG A 114 -12.42 -8.11 -5.48
N TRP A 115 -13.01 -7.03 -5.99
CA TRP A 115 -12.25 -5.92 -6.55
C TRP A 115 -11.24 -5.32 -5.56
N VAL A 116 -11.65 -5.08 -4.30
CA VAL A 116 -10.76 -4.55 -3.26
C VAL A 116 -9.63 -5.54 -2.93
N ILE A 117 -9.93 -6.84 -2.85
CA ILE A 117 -8.92 -7.88 -2.64
C ILE A 117 -7.95 -7.93 -3.82
N ASP A 118 -8.45 -7.98 -5.04
CA ASP A 118 -7.61 -8.12 -6.23
C ASP A 118 -6.69 -6.90 -6.41
N VAL A 119 -7.17 -5.68 -6.16
CA VAL A 119 -6.36 -4.47 -6.27
C VAL A 119 -5.40 -4.32 -5.08
N ASN A 120 -5.93 -4.32 -3.84
CA ASN A 120 -5.16 -3.92 -2.67
C ASN A 120 -4.25 -5.02 -2.11
N LEU A 121 -4.54 -6.29 -2.40
CA LEU A 121 -3.79 -7.44 -1.91
C LEU A 121 -3.09 -8.18 -3.04
N MET A 122 -3.84 -8.73 -4.01
CA MET A 122 -3.23 -9.49 -5.10
C MET A 122 -2.33 -8.63 -6.00
N GLY A 123 -2.70 -7.35 -6.23
CA GLY A 123 -1.84 -6.41 -6.93
C GLY A 123 -0.49 -6.20 -6.26
N VAL A 124 -0.43 -6.19 -4.92
CA VAL A 124 0.82 -6.12 -4.15
C VAL A 124 1.63 -7.41 -4.30
N VAL A 125 0.97 -8.57 -4.26
CA VAL A 125 1.61 -9.88 -4.49
C VAL A 125 2.21 -9.95 -5.89
N TYR A 126 1.46 -9.59 -6.92
CA TYR A 126 1.90 -9.63 -8.31
C TYR A 126 3.07 -8.67 -8.56
N GLY A 127 3.01 -7.46 -8.00
CA GLY A 127 4.11 -6.50 -8.08
C GLY A 127 5.40 -7.07 -7.45
N ALA A 128 5.30 -7.68 -6.28
CA ALA A 128 6.43 -8.32 -5.62
C ALA A 128 6.99 -9.50 -6.44
N GLN A 129 6.12 -10.38 -6.96
CA GLN A 129 6.53 -11.52 -7.78
C GLN A 129 7.25 -11.10 -9.07
N ALA A 130 6.82 -10.01 -9.70
CA ALA A 130 7.45 -9.51 -10.91
C ALA A 130 8.77 -8.77 -10.64
N ALA A 131 8.83 -7.96 -9.57
CA ALA A 131 9.95 -7.05 -9.32
C ALA A 131 11.09 -7.67 -8.51
N ILE A 132 10.80 -8.52 -7.51
CA ILE A 132 11.83 -9.07 -6.59
C ILE A 132 12.93 -9.83 -7.34
N PRO A 133 12.67 -10.69 -8.33
CA PRO A 133 13.72 -11.37 -9.08
C PRO A 133 14.70 -10.39 -9.73
N GLU A 134 14.21 -9.26 -10.28
CA GLU A 134 15.02 -8.25 -10.92
C GLU A 134 15.86 -7.46 -9.91
N ILE A 135 15.28 -7.12 -8.75
CA ILE A 135 15.99 -6.44 -7.66
C ILE A 135 17.10 -7.35 -7.11
N LYS A 136 16.87 -8.65 -7.01
CA LYS A 136 17.89 -9.61 -6.56
C LYS A 136 19.02 -9.79 -7.60
N ARG A 137 18.68 -9.73 -8.90
CA ARG A 137 19.61 -10.08 -10.02
C ARG A 137 20.88 -9.26 -10.03
N HIS A 138 20.84 -7.96 -9.73
CA HIS A 138 22.00 -7.09 -9.76
C HIS A 138 22.85 -7.12 -8.47
N GLY A 139 22.34 -7.68 -7.37
CA GLY A 139 23.09 -7.86 -6.13
C GLY A 139 23.42 -6.58 -5.33
N GLU A 140 22.91 -5.42 -5.73
CA GLU A 140 23.19 -4.12 -5.06
C GLU A 140 22.28 -3.86 -3.87
N GLY A 141 21.33 -4.76 -3.62
CA GLY A 141 20.24 -4.53 -2.65
C GLY A 141 19.18 -3.58 -3.20
N GLY A 142 18.25 -3.16 -2.36
CA GLY A 142 17.16 -2.29 -2.81
C GLY A 142 16.08 -2.10 -1.77
N TRP A 143 14.88 -1.71 -2.25
CA TRP A 143 13.74 -1.40 -1.38
C TRP A 143 12.43 -1.96 -1.92
N ILE A 144 11.57 -2.36 -1.00
CA ILE A 144 10.15 -2.59 -1.25
C ILE A 144 9.35 -1.74 -0.28
N LEU A 145 8.53 -0.86 -0.82
CA LEU A 145 7.61 -0.03 -0.04
C LEU A 145 6.18 -0.45 -0.36
N ASN A 146 5.50 -1.04 0.62
CA ASN A 146 4.10 -1.42 0.51
C ASN A 146 3.22 -0.36 1.18
N VAL A 147 2.32 0.26 0.42
CA VAL A 147 1.39 1.25 0.96
C VAL A 147 0.21 0.53 1.60
N ALA A 148 0.31 0.33 2.91
CA ALA A 148 -0.74 -0.18 3.76
C ALA A 148 -1.72 0.96 4.18
N SER A 149 -2.06 1.06 5.44
CA SER A 149 -2.90 2.11 6.04
C SER A 149 -2.93 1.96 7.56
N MET A 150 -3.31 2.99 8.29
CA MET A 150 -3.73 2.84 9.69
C MET A 150 -4.90 1.86 9.84
N ALA A 151 -5.74 1.70 8.80
CA ALA A 151 -6.78 0.67 8.75
C ALA A 151 -6.24 -0.77 8.72
N GLY A 152 -4.94 -0.97 8.45
CA GLY A 152 -4.25 -2.26 8.61
C GLY A 152 -3.79 -2.53 10.04
N MET A 153 -3.59 -1.48 10.83
CA MET A 153 -3.19 -1.57 12.24
C MET A 153 -4.39 -1.78 13.17
N MET A 154 -5.59 -1.45 12.70
CA MET A 154 -6.85 -1.60 13.44
C MET A 154 -8.02 -1.76 12.46
N GLY A 155 -9.10 -2.45 12.90
CA GLY A 155 -10.32 -2.54 12.10
C GLY A 155 -11.08 -1.22 12.07
N VAL A 156 -11.49 -0.79 10.88
CA VAL A 156 -12.32 0.40 10.69
C VAL A 156 -13.76 -0.03 10.45
N PRO A 157 -14.73 0.42 11.27
CA PRO A 157 -16.14 0.09 11.07
C PRO A 157 -16.60 0.46 9.65
N TYR A 158 -17.42 -0.40 9.07
CA TYR A 158 -17.97 -0.26 7.71
C TYR A 158 -16.97 -0.30 6.55
N ALA A 159 -15.68 -0.55 6.82
CA ALA A 159 -14.63 -0.65 5.82
C ALA A 159 -13.87 -2.00 5.90
N SER A 160 -14.60 -3.10 6.14
CA SER A 160 -14.00 -4.41 6.45
C SER A 160 -13.10 -4.94 5.33
N SER A 161 -13.51 -4.84 4.05
CA SER A 161 -12.70 -5.31 2.91
C SER A 161 -11.38 -4.53 2.81
N TYR A 162 -11.45 -3.22 2.97
CA TYR A 162 -10.27 -2.35 2.97
C TYR A 162 -9.34 -2.67 4.15
N SER A 163 -9.88 -2.72 5.38
CA SER A 163 -9.11 -3.02 6.58
C SER A 163 -8.44 -4.40 6.50
N ALA A 164 -9.17 -5.42 6.03
CA ALA A 164 -8.63 -6.77 5.87
C ALA A 164 -7.45 -6.79 4.89
N THR A 165 -7.59 -6.14 3.72
CA THR A 165 -6.50 -6.11 2.74
C THR A 165 -5.29 -5.31 3.24
N LYS A 166 -5.49 -4.21 3.96
CA LYS A 166 -4.39 -3.41 4.50
C LYS A 166 -3.70 -4.08 5.69
N ALA A 167 -4.42 -4.88 6.49
CA ALA A 167 -3.82 -5.73 7.52
C ALA A 167 -2.97 -6.86 6.90
N ALA A 168 -3.46 -7.50 5.83
CA ALA A 168 -2.69 -8.50 5.10
C ALA A 168 -1.40 -7.91 4.49
N VAL A 169 -1.45 -6.70 3.94
CA VAL A 169 -0.26 -6.01 3.40
C VAL A 169 0.77 -5.74 4.50
N VAL A 170 0.35 -5.37 5.71
CA VAL A 170 1.26 -5.21 6.85
C VAL A 170 1.95 -6.54 7.17
N SER A 171 1.18 -7.63 7.35
CA SER A 171 1.71 -8.95 7.67
C SER A 171 2.66 -9.50 6.58
N MET A 172 2.30 -9.34 5.29
CA MET A 172 3.21 -9.72 4.19
C MET A 172 4.51 -8.90 4.21
N THR A 173 4.44 -7.62 4.57
CA THR A 173 5.65 -6.78 4.69
C THR A 173 6.59 -7.30 5.77
N GLU A 174 6.05 -7.74 6.90
CA GLU A 174 6.82 -8.35 8.00
C GLU A 174 7.52 -9.63 7.54
N SER A 175 6.79 -10.55 6.86
CA SER A 175 7.36 -11.79 6.32
C SER A 175 8.47 -11.49 5.30
N TRP A 176 8.20 -10.62 4.32
CA TRP A 176 9.18 -10.31 3.27
C TRP A 176 10.41 -9.58 3.81
N ALA A 177 10.29 -8.81 4.90
CA ALA A 177 11.44 -8.17 5.54
C ALA A 177 12.45 -9.21 6.06
N VAL A 178 11.97 -10.36 6.54
CA VAL A 178 12.83 -11.47 6.96
C VAL A 178 13.39 -12.23 5.75
N GLU A 179 12.53 -12.61 4.80
CA GLU A 179 12.88 -13.38 3.61
C GLU A 179 13.94 -12.69 2.72
N LEU A 180 13.89 -11.36 2.64
CA LEU A 180 14.71 -10.57 1.72
C LEU A 180 15.94 -9.94 2.38
N LYS A 181 16.11 -10.11 3.68
CA LYS A 181 17.21 -9.55 4.45
C LYS A 181 18.59 -9.98 3.92
N SER A 182 18.74 -11.24 3.56
CA SER A 182 20.00 -11.79 3.01
C SER A 182 20.39 -11.19 1.65
N HIS A 183 19.45 -10.58 0.94
CA HIS A 183 19.66 -9.88 -0.32
C HIS A 183 19.88 -8.37 -0.18
N ASN A 184 20.02 -7.86 1.06
CA ASN A 184 20.12 -6.43 1.36
C ASN A 184 18.94 -5.62 0.77
N ILE A 185 17.73 -6.18 0.83
CA ILE A 185 16.50 -5.52 0.39
C ILE A 185 15.73 -5.09 1.64
N GLN A 186 15.58 -3.78 1.82
CA GLN A 186 14.76 -3.21 2.87
C GLN A 186 13.29 -3.29 2.47
N VAL A 187 12.44 -3.82 3.36
CA VAL A 187 10.99 -3.91 3.15
C VAL A 187 10.29 -3.06 4.20
N SER A 188 9.39 -2.17 3.76
CA SER A 188 8.71 -1.23 4.65
C SER A 188 7.21 -1.14 4.34
N ALA A 189 6.39 -1.06 5.40
CA ALA A 189 4.96 -0.79 5.35
C ALA A 189 4.70 0.69 5.64
N LEU A 190 4.19 1.42 4.66
CA LEU A 190 3.71 2.78 4.86
C LEU A 190 2.26 2.73 5.35
N CYS A 191 2.01 3.24 6.56
CA CYS A 191 0.72 3.19 7.24
C CYS A 191 0.14 4.60 7.45
N PRO A 192 -0.33 5.28 6.40
CA PRO A 192 -0.93 6.61 6.53
C PRO A 192 -2.32 6.53 7.15
N ALA A 193 -2.74 7.63 7.81
CA ALA A 193 -4.14 7.90 8.07
C ALA A 193 -4.75 8.69 6.89
N PHE A 194 -5.19 9.91 7.09
CA PHE A 194 -5.83 10.71 6.04
C PHE A 194 -4.82 11.55 5.26
N VAL A 195 -4.81 11.38 3.95
CA VAL A 195 -3.94 12.09 3.00
C VAL A 195 -4.81 12.63 1.87
N LYS A 196 -4.59 13.87 1.46
CA LYS A 196 -5.32 14.52 0.36
C LYS A 196 -5.10 13.78 -0.96
N THR A 197 -6.02 12.86 -1.27
CA THR A 197 -5.99 12.04 -2.48
C THR A 197 -7.39 11.84 -3.03
N ARG A 198 -7.49 11.19 -4.17
CA ARG A 198 -8.78 10.82 -4.80
C ARG A 198 -9.22 9.40 -4.48
N ILE A 199 -8.76 8.81 -3.35
CA ILE A 199 -9.09 7.41 -2.99
C ILE A 199 -10.60 7.22 -2.77
N HIS A 200 -11.30 8.24 -2.28
CA HIS A 200 -12.75 8.24 -2.13
C HIS A 200 -13.51 8.16 -3.47
N GLU A 201 -12.87 8.52 -4.58
CA GLU A 201 -13.41 8.43 -5.93
C GLU A 201 -12.96 7.15 -6.64
N SER A 202 -12.38 6.17 -5.96
CA SER A 202 -11.75 4.99 -6.58
C SER A 202 -12.70 4.17 -7.47
N MET A 203 -14.02 4.27 -7.28
CA MET A 203 -15.02 3.60 -8.12
C MET A 203 -14.93 3.98 -9.61
N ARG A 204 -14.33 5.13 -9.97
CA ARG A 204 -14.08 5.54 -11.36
C ARG A 204 -13.16 4.56 -12.10
N ASN A 205 -12.31 3.85 -11.38
CA ASN A 205 -11.32 2.90 -11.91
C ASN A 205 -11.78 1.44 -11.80
N LYS A 206 -13.06 1.19 -11.43
CA LYS A 206 -13.58 -0.17 -11.32
C LYS A 206 -13.74 -0.78 -12.71
N GLN A 207 -13.01 -1.88 -12.97
CA GLN A 207 -13.01 -2.56 -14.25
C GLN A 207 -14.34 -3.30 -14.47
N ASP A 208 -14.70 -3.52 -15.75
CA ASP A 208 -15.96 -4.16 -16.16
C ASP A 208 -16.11 -5.59 -15.62
N LYS A 209 -15.01 -6.31 -15.43
CA LYS A 209 -15.01 -7.67 -14.84
C LYS A 209 -15.57 -7.74 -13.42
N TYR A 210 -15.66 -6.62 -12.71
CA TYR A 210 -16.26 -6.51 -11.38
C TYR A 210 -17.65 -5.86 -11.39
N LYS A 211 -18.18 -5.53 -12.57
CA LYS A 211 -19.56 -5.05 -12.68
C LYS A 211 -20.48 -6.23 -12.48
N SER A 212 -21.30 -6.18 -11.44
CA SER A 212 -22.31 -7.18 -11.15
C SER A 212 -23.30 -7.31 -12.31
N ASN A 213 -23.50 -8.53 -12.83
CA ASN A 213 -24.61 -8.85 -13.71
C ASN A 213 -25.93 -9.03 -12.93
N THR A 214 -25.87 -9.04 -11.61
CA THR A 214 -27.03 -9.03 -10.74
C THR A 214 -27.57 -7.62 -10.64
N GLU A 215 -28.86 -7.43 -10.91
CA GLU A 215 -29.58 -6.20 -10.57
C GLU A 215 -29.16 -5.80 -9.16
N SER A 216 -28.52 -4.62 -9.02
CA SER A 216 -28.08 -4.10 -7.73
C SER A 216 -29.28 -4.16 -6.81
N LYS A 217 -29.20 -4.96 -5.73
CA LYS A 217 -30.24 -4.99 -4.71
C LYS A 217 -30.57 -3.54 -4.39
N GLU A 218 -31.80 -3.13 -4.65
CA GLU A 218 -32.20 -1.75 -4.35
C GLU A 218 -31.90 -1.48 -2.87
N ILE A 219 -30.95 -0.58 -2.65
CA ILE A 219 -30.63 -0.11 -1.32
C ILE A 219 -31.87 0.62 -0.80
N ALA A 220 -32.38 0.20 0.36
CA ALA A 220 -33.55 0.84 0.96
C ALA A 220 -33.29 2.37 1.08
N PRO A 221 -34.33 3.22 0.90
CA PRO A 221 -34.15 4.67 0.91
C PRO A 221 -33.41 5.20 2.15
N ALA A 222 -33.73 4.66 3.33
CA ALA A 222 -33.06 5.03 4.59
C ALA A 222 -31.57 4.65 4.62
N ASP A 223 -31.16 3.59 3.94
CA ASP A 223 -29.77 3.18 3.82
C ASP A 223 -29.03 4.01 2.75
N LYS A 224 -29.73 4.50 1.70
CA LYS A 224 -29.14 5.43 0.71
C LYS A 224 -28.68 6.74 1.36
N ASP A 225 -29.46 7.31 2.24
CA ASP A 225 -29.12 8.56 2.92
C ASP A 225 -27.98 8.38 3.92
N ARG A 226 -27.99 7.26 4.66
CA ARG A 226 -26.88 6.89 5.55
C ARG A 226 -25.60 6.67 4.75
N TYR A 227 -25.69 5.98 3.63
CA TYR A 227 -24.56 5.75 2.71
C TYR A 227 -23.95 7.06 2.22
N LYS A 228 -24.78 7.99 1.70
CA LYS A 228 -24.34 9.31 1.25
C LYS A 228 -23.66 10.08 2.38
N LYS A 229 -24.21 10.04 3.59
CA LYS A 229 -23.65 10.70 4.76
C LYS A 229 -22.29 10.13 5.13
N ASN A 230 -22.16 8.81 5.23
CA ASN A 230 -20.90 8.14 5.58
C ASN A 230 -19.83 8.36 4.52
N PHE A 231 -20.21 8.31 3.24
CA PHE A 231 -19.32 8.60 2.12
C PHE A 231 -18.83 10.05 2.14
N GLY A 232 -19.73 11.00 2.36
CA GLY A 232 -19.38 12.42 2.48
C GLY A 232 -18.46 12.70 3.66
N GLN A 233 -18.66 12.05 4.80
CA GLN A 233 -17.76 12.16 5.95
C GLN A 233 -16.36 11.59 5.65
N ALA A 234 -16.28 10.43 5.00
CA ALA A 234 -15.01 9.84 4.61
C ALA A 234 -14.27 10.72 3.60
N ALA A 235 -14.95 11.27 2.61
CA ALA A 235 -14.39 12.21 1.65
C ALA A 235 -13.84 13.47 2.33
N ALA A 236 -14.61 14.08 3.24
CA ALA A 236 -14.18 15.26 3.99
C ALA A 236 -12.93 15.00 4.86
N LEU A 237 -12.84 13.82 5.47
CA LEU A 237 -11.64 13.41 6.22
C LEU A 237 -10.41 13.27 5.31
N VAL A 238 -10.56 12.68 4.13
CA VAL A 238 -9.48 12.58 3.14
C VAL A 238 -9.06 13.98 2.66
N GLU A 239 -10.01 14.85 2.34
CA GLU A 239 -9.74 16.22 1.90
C GLU A 239 -9.08 17.10 2.99
N SER A 240 -9.36 16.84 4.27
CA SER A 240 -8.70 17.50 5.40
C SER A 240 -7.34 16.89 5.79
N GLY A 241 -6.95 15.79 5.15
CA GLY A 241 -5.71 15.07 5.43
C GLY A 241 -4.44 15.87 5.13
N ILE A 242 -3.28 15.28 5.45
CA ILE A 242 -1.99 15.88 5.14
C ILE A 242 -1.74 15.93 3.62
N ALA A 243 -0.89 16.84 3.19
CA ALA A 243 -0.46 16.89 1.80
C ALA A 243 0.37 15.65 1.42
N PRO A 244 0.19 15.07 0.21
CA PRO A 244 0.98 13.94 -0.26
C PRO A 244 2.49 14.20 -0.27
N GLU A 245 2.92 15.44 -0.52
CA GLU A 245 4.32 15.85 -0.53
C GLU A 245 4.95 15.75 0.87
N LEU A 246 4.20 16.13 1.92
CA LEU A 246 4.67 15.96 3.30
C LEU A 246 4.85 14.48 3.65
N LEU A 247 3.90 13.64 3.21
CA LEU A 247 4.01 12.19 3.39
C LEU A 247 5.24 11.64 2.65
N ALA A 248 5.49 12.05 1.40
CA ALA A 248 6.60 11.55 0.60
C ALA A 248 7.94 11.89 1.27
N LYS A 249 8.12 13.11 1.79
CA LYS A 249 9.32 13.49 2.58
C LYS A 249 9.50 12.63 3.83
N ARG A 250 8.40 12.35 4.55
CA ARG A 250 8.43 11.46 5.73
C ARG A 250 8.84 10.03 5.34
N VAL A 251 8.43 9.55 4.16
CA VAL A 251 8.85 8.24 3.65
C VAL A 251 10.37 8.20 3.42
N ILE A 252 10.94 9.20 2.78
CA ILE A 252 12.40 9.29 2.57
C ILE A 252 13.15 9.26 3.91
N GLU A 253 12.72 10.07 4.88
CA GLU A 253 13.30 10.08 6.22
C GLU A 253 13.28 8.69 6.88
N ALA A 254 12.15 7.98 6.78
CA ALA A 254 11.97 6.66 7.37
C ALA A 254 12.81 5.58 6.67
N LEU A 255 12.86 5.61 5.33
CA LEU A 255 13.68 4.68 4.55
C LEU A 255 15.17 4.87 4.87
N ASN A 256 15.64 6.12 4.99
CA ASN A 256 17.02 6.42 5.40
C ASN A 256 17.37 5.91 6.81
N SER A 257 16.36 5.78 7.66
CA SER A 257 16.50 5.27 9.04
C SER A 257 16.24 3.76 9.14
N GLY A 258 16.00 3.06 8.03
CA GLY A 258 15.73 1.62 8.02
C GLY A 258 14.42 1.21 8.69
N GLN A 259 13.41 2.08 8.76
CA GLN A 259 12.15 1.78 9.44
C GLN A 259 11.30 0.78 8.66
N MET A 260 10.86 -0.30 9.32
CA MET A 260 9.90 -1.25 8.75
C MET A 260 8.49 -0.66 8.71
N TYR A 261 8.04 -0.03 9.79
CA TYR A 261 6.74 0.65 9.84
C TYR A 261 6.93 2.15 9.68
N ILE A 262 6.29 2.73 8.69
CA ILE A 262 6.35 4.16 8.40
C ILE A 262 5.00 4.80 8.72
N PHE A 263 4.93 5.46 9.87
CA PHE A 263 3.75 6.21 10.28
C PHE A 263 3.90 7.69 9.91
N THR A 264 2.82 8.27 9.44
CA THR A 264 2.76 9.69 9.04
C THR A 264 1.92 10.54 9.98
N HIS A 265 1.19 9.91 10.90
CA HIS A 265 0.26 10.53 11.84
C HIS A 265 0.56 10.07 13.27
N PRO A 266 1.50 10.70 13.99
CA PRO A 266 1.93 10.25 15.32
C PRO A 266 0.81 10.30 16.37
N ASN A 267 -0.21 11.14 16.17
CA ASN A 267 -1.40 11.22 17.00
C ASN A 267 -2.29 9.96 16.98
N TYR A 268 -2.05 9.03 16.05
CA TYR A 268 -2.76 7.74 16.01
C TYR A 268 -2.11 6.66 16.89
N LYS A 269 -1.02 6.98 17.61
CA LYS A 269 -0.31 6.01 18.47
C LYS A 269 -1.23 5.36 19.49
N GLU A 270 -2.07 6.13 20.18
CA GLU A 270 -3.00 5.60 21.18
C GLU A 270 -4.05 4.67 20.56
N VAL A 271 -4.57 5.04 19.39
CA VAL A 271 -5.60 4.26 18.68
C VAL A 271 -5.01 2.91 18.23
N ALA A 272 -3.79 2.89 17.70
CA ALA A 272 -3.09 1.65 17.35
C ALA A 272 -2.75 0.82 18.58
N GLY A 273 -2.38 1.47 19.69
CA GLY A 273 -2.06 0.84 20.97
C GLY A 273 -3.25 0.13 21.63
N TYR A 274 -4.46 0.57 21.36
CA TYR A 274 -5.67 -0.08 21.89
C TYR A 274 -5.79 -1.55 21.47
N ARG A 275 -5.49 -1.86 20.17
CA ARG A 275 -5.47 -3.26 19.70
C ARG A 275 -4.40 -4.09 20.42
N ALA A 276 -3.21 -3.55 20.61
CA ALA A 276 -2.14 -4.24 21.33
C ALA A 276 -2.55 -4.54 22.78
N ALA A 277 -3.12 -3.56 23.48
CA ALA A 277 -3.60 -3.76 24.85
C ALA A 277 -4.72 -4.81 24.96
N MET A 278 -5.61 -4.88 23.97
CA MET A 278 -6.64 -5.95 23.94
C MET A 278 -6.03 -7.34 23.73
N ILE A 279 -5.00 -7.43 22.90
CA ILE A 279 -4.29 -8.70 22.64
C ILE A 279 -3.53 -9.11 23.90
N ASP A 280 -2.78 -8.20 24.53
CA ASP A 280 -2.05 -8.46 25.78
C ASP A 280 -3.00 -8.98 26.88
N LYS A 281 -4.15 -8.27 27.06
CA LYS A 281 -5.15 -8.72 28.01
C LYS A 281 -5.68 -10.12 27.71
N ALA A 282 -5.89 -10.48 26.44
CA ALA A 282 -6.37 -11.80 26.07
C ALA A 282 -5.33 -12.90 26.39
N PHE A 283 -4.04 -12.60 26.24
CA PHE A 283 -2.97 -13.49 26.70
C PHE A 283 -2.93 -13.62 28.23
N ASP A 284 -3.07 -12.52 28.98
CA ASP A 284 -3.17 -12.55 30.45
C ASP A 284 -4.36 -13.41 30.91
N ASP A 285 -5.52 -13.27 30.27
CA ASP A 285 -6.70 -14.07 30.58
C ASP A 285 -6.43 -15.59 30.28
N ALA A 286 -5.70 -15.91 29.21
CA ALA A 286 -5.32 -17.28 28.89
C ALA A 286 -4.33 -17.86 29.90
N GLN A 287 -3.35 -17.09 30.38
CA GLN A 287 -2.42 -17.51 31.44
C GLN A 287 -3.09 -17.84 32.77
N GLN A 288 -4.26 -17.24 33.05
CA GLN A 288 -5.06 -17.51 34.24
C GLN A 288 -6.05 -18.66 34.06
N SER A 289 -6.23 -19.15 32.84
CA SER A 289 -7.19 -20.22 32.53
C SER A 289 -6.72 -21.58 33.05
N GLU A 290 -7.53 -22.24 33.87
CA GLU A 290 -7.23 -23.59 34.35
C GLU A 290 -7.05 -24.63 33.22
N LEU A 291 -7.58 -24.35 32.04
CA LEU A 291 -7.53 -25.23 30.89
C LEU A 291 -6.17 -25.19 30.16
N VAL A 292 -5.55 -24.00 30.08
CA VAL A 292 -4.38 -23.80 29.21
C VAL A 292 -3.17 -23.17 29.94
N LYS A 293 -3.29 -22.77 31.21
CA LYS A 293 -2.17 -22.15 31.96
C LYS A 293 -0.91 -23.00 32.03
N HIS A 294 -1.03 -24.32 31.95
CA HIS A 294 0.10 -25.25 31.96
C HIS A 294 1.01 -25.16 30.71
N LEU A 295 0.53 -24.52 29.64
CA LEU A 295 1.30 -24.31 28.39
C LEU A 295 2.24 -23.11 28.47
N ILE A 296 2.24 -22.33 29.56
CA ILE A 296 3.06 -21.11 29.68
C ILE A 296 4.56 -21.40 29.62
N ASP A 297 4.97 -22.59 30.10
CA ASP A 297 6.37 -23.01 30.13
C ASP A 297 6.77 -23.84 28.88
N ASP A 298 5.85 -24.06 27.96
CA ASP A 298 6.16 -24.79 26.73
C ASP A 298 7.04 -23.96 25.80
N GLU A 299 7.96 -24.65 25.12
CA GLU A 299 8.86 -24.01 24.18
C GLU A 299 8.11 -23.39 22.98
N ILE A 300 8.38 -22.12 22.71
CA ILE A 300 7.80 -21.44 21.53
C ILE A 300 8.49 -21.98 20.27
N VAL A 301 7.74 -22.69 19.44
CA VAL A 301 8.21 -23.09 18.11
C VAL A 301 8.24 -21.86 17.21
N SER A 302 9.42 -21.30 16.98
CA SER A 302 9.64 -20.25 15.99
C SER A 302 9.83 -20.85 14.60
N LEU A 303 9.12 -20.34 13.60
CA LEU A 303 9.28 -20.68 12.18
C LEU A 303 10.47 -19.97 11.56
#